data_2781317da344778b5840f6697996e4a4
#
_entry.id   2781317da344778b5840f6697996e4a4
#
_cell.length_a   1.000
_cell.length_b   1.000
_cell.length_c   1.000
_cell.angle_alpha   90.00
_cell.angle_beta   90.00
_cell.angle_gamma   90.00
#
_symmetry.space_group_name_H-M   'P 1'
#
loop_
_entity.id
_entity.type
_entity.pdbx_description
1 polymer ?
#
loop_
_entity_poly.entity_id
_entity_poly.type
_entity_poly.pdbx_seq_one_letter_code
_entity_poly.pdbx_strand_id
1 'polypeptide(L)'
;MLSAPPGRGGRGASVEPRIQYATTSDGVSIAYWGIGRGDPTAVFVTSPPFSHIQLEWQWPEVRRFYERLAEDRTMVRYDGRGSGLSERDVSHFSLESQILDLEAVVDALGARRVALLGYVDGGPAAVAYAARHPERVSHLLLWCTYARGGFMDETQVQGLFALLDKDWRLFTETLVYTMSGFSGGEIALRWADFLQHSTSPEMVRLVWEASFSVDITGLLPEVRTPTLILHPSQVRWANPDEARALASRMPNARIAFLEGVSGVQWWDESGGLTQIQEFLGEGEPSARQAEPAAPGTFRTILFTDVEGSTALTQRLGDTEAREVLREHERIVREALRTHGGAEVKTMGDGFMASFPSATKALECAVAMQRAFEERNGGVGAHGRAPLQVRIGLNAGEPIAEDDPEGRGDLFGTAVNLAARIAALAKGGEVLVSDVVRQLVAGKGFLFADRGDVALRGFEDPVRLYEVRWRPFDSPSAHATGDSG
;
A
#
# COMPACT_ATOMS: atom_id res chain seq x y z
N MET A 1 51.11 2.63 24.49
CA MET A 1 49.82 1.96 24.71
C MET A 1 48.81 2.59 23.81
N LEU A 2 48.55 1.99 22.65
CA LEU A 2 47.61 2.45 21.64
C LEU A 2 46.27 1.77 21.93
N SER A 3 45.24 2.55 22.26
CA SER A 3 43.88 2.08 22.43
C SER A 3 43.24 1.80 21.07
N ALA A 4 42.70 0.58 20.89
CA ALA A 4 41.94 0.15 19.73
C ALA A 4 40.57 0.85 19.70
N PRO A 5 39.99 1.10 18.49
CA PRO A 5 38.66 1.66 18.35
C PRO A 5 37.58 0.61 18.71
N PRO A 6 36.41 1.05 19.19
CA PRO A 6 35.32 0.14 19.55
C PRO A 6 34.79 -0.56 18.32
N GLY A 7 34.67 -1.88 18.41
CA GLY A 7 34.15 -2.75 17.37
C GLY A 7 32.71 -2.39 17.03
N ARG A 8 32.39 -2.44 15.74
CA ARG A 8 31.03 -2.38 15.18
C ARG A 8 30.22 -3.51 15.80
N GLY A 9 29.16 -3.14 16.52
CA GLY A 9 28.23 -4.07 17.13
C GLY A 9 27.68 -5.06 16.11
N GLY A 10 27.83 -6.34 16.41
CA GLY A 10 27.20 -7.41 15.69
C GLY A 10 25.69 -7.21 15.72
N ARG A 11 25.01 -7.56 14.62
CA ARG A 11 23.54 -7.68 14.56
C ARG A 11 23.14 -8.66 15.66
N GLY A 12 22.54 -8.15 16.74
CA GLY A 12 22.07 -8.97 17.83
C GLY A 12 21.03 -9.97 17.31
N ALA A 13 21.10 -11.20 17.77
CA ALA A 13 20.03 -12.16 17.60
C ALA A 13 18.74 -11.50 18.11
N SER A 14 17.66 -11.51 17.30
CA SER A 14 16.37 -10.96 17.70
C SER A 14 15.90 -11.73 18.95
N VAL A 15 15.67 -10.99 20.04
CA VAL A 15 15.18 -11.59 21.29
C VAL A 15 13.71 -11.91 21.09
N GLU A 16 13.32 -13.15 21.41
CA GLU A 16 11.90 -13.56 21.38
C GLU A 16 11.08 -12.64 22.30
N PRO A 17 9.91 -12.14 21.84
CA PRO A 17 9.08 -11.26 22.64
C PRO A 17 8.59 -11.95 23.92
N ARG A 18 8.54 -11.20 25.01
CA ARG A 18 8.00 -11.70 26.25
C ARG A 18 6.48 -11.81 26.18
N ILE A 19 5.94 -13.03 26.36
CA ILE A 19 4.51 -13.27 26.43
C ILE A 19 3.97 -12.71 27.77
N GLN A 20 2.85 -12.00 27.69
CA GLN A 20 2.10 -11.41 28.79
C GLN A 20 0.64 -11.82 28.67
N TYR A 21 -0.14 -11.64 29.73
CA TYR A 21 -1.55 -12.00 29.77
C TYR A 21 -2.39 -10.82 30.24
N ALA A 22 -3.51 -10.58 29.54
CA ALA A 22 -4.58 -9.68 29.93
C ALA A 22 -5.82 -10.50 30.29
N THR A 23 -6.63 -10.03 31.22
CA THR A 23 -7.88 -10.71 31.59
C THR A 23 -9.05 -9.89 31.09
N THR A 24 -9.95 -10.50 30.34
CA THR A 24 -11.18 -9.87 29.85
C THR A 24 -12.17 -9.65 30.99
N SER A 25 -13.17 -8.79 30.76
CA SER A 25 -14.24 -8.55 31.78
C SER A 25 -15.10 -9.77 32.06
N ASP A 26 -15.16 -10.73 31.14
CA ASP A 26 -15.81 -12.03 31.31
C ASP A 26 -14.86 -13.13 31.81
N GLY A 27 -13.65 -12.78 32.23
CA GLY A 27 -12.69 -13.62 32.94
C GLY A 27 -11.75 -14.45 32.10
N VAL A 28 -11.75 -14.30 30.77
CA VAL A 28 -10.87 -15.06 29.84
C VAL A 28 -9.46 -14.50 29.83
N SER A 29 -8.45 -15.37 29.85
CA SER A 29 -7.03 -15.00 29.80
C SER A 29 -6.52 -14.89 28.37
N ILE A 30 -6.07 -13.71 27.95
CA ILE A 30 -5.60 -13.38 26.61
C ILE A 30 -4.09 -13.18 26.58
N ALA A 31 -3.39 -14.03 25.83
CA ALA A 31 -1.94 -13.95 25.66
C ALA A 31 -1.58 -12.89 24.60
N TYR A 32 -0.60 -12.03 24.91
CA TYR A 32 -0.10 -11.02 23.98
C TYR A 32 1.38 -10.76 24.17
N TRP A 33 2.00 -10.13 23.18
CA TRP A 33 3.34 -9.54 23.28
C TRP A 33 3.38 -8.19 22.57
N GLY A 34 4.36 -7.38 22.94
CA GLY A 34 4.68 -6.11 22.27
C GLY A 34 6.17 -5.98 22.02
N ILE A 35 6.52 -5.39 20.85
CA ILE A 35 7.90 -5.05 20.46
C ILE A 35 7.96 -3.62 19.92
N GLY A 36 9.18 -3.07 19.84
CA GLY A 36 9.40 -1.71 19.39
C GLY A 36 9.05 -0.65 20.43
N ARG A 37 9.11 0.61 20.03
CA ARG A 37 8.74 1.79 20.84
C ARG A 37 8.32 2.91 19.90
N GLY A 38 7.34 3.68 20.31
CA GLY A 38 6.83 4.83 19.56
C GLY A 38 5.33 4.76 19.33
N ASP A 39 4.81 5.80 18.71
CA ASP A 39 3.39 5.98 18.43
C ASP A 39 3.13 6.04 16.91
N PRO A 40 1.92 5.63 16.48
CA PRO A 40 0.89 4.98 17.27
C PRO A 40 1.26 3.55 17.66
N THR A 41 0.77 3.09 18.83
CA THR A 41 0.83 1.66 19.14
C THR A 41 -0.08 0.90 18.19
N ALA A 42 0.49 0.01 17.38
CA ALA A 42 -0.24 -0.80 16.40
C ALA A 42 -0.63 -2.14 16.99
N VAL A 43 -1.92 -2.44 17.08
CA VAL A 43 -2.46 -3.71 17.57
C VAL A 43 -2.99 -4.51 16.41
N PHE A 44 -2.40 -5.68 16.17
CA PHE A 44 -2.89 -6.61 15.14
C PHE A 44 -4.03 -7.44 15.71
N VAL A 45 -5.23 -7.16 15.22
CA VAL A 45 -6.48 -7.84 15.65
C VAL A 45 -6.58 -9.15 14.88
N THR A 46 -6.47 -10.22 15.63
CA THR A 46 -6.36 -11.59 15.10
C THR A 46 -7.64 -12.07 14.43
N SER A 47 -7.50 -13.01 13.49
CA SER A 47 -8.60 -13.78 12.90
C SER A 47 -8.77 -15.07 13.70
N PRO A 48 -9.80 -15.14 14.60
CA PRO A 48 -10.05 -16.37 15.32
C PRO A 48 -10.52 -17.49 14.36
N PRO A 49 -10.22 -18.76 14.66
CA PRO A 49 -9.43 -19.23 15.78
C PRO A 49 -7.95 -19.46 15.41
N PHE A 50 -7.48 -18.90 14.30
CA PHE A 50 -6.18 -19.22 13.70
C PHE A 50 -5.10 -18.20 14.10
N SER A 51 -4.65 -18.30 15.35
CA SER A 51 -3.56 -17.50 15.83
C SER A 51 -2.71 -18.27 16.83
N HIS A 52 -1.38 -18.07 16.78
CA HIS A 52 -0.45 -18.59 17.77
C HIS A 52 0.82 -17.71 17.77
N ILE A 53 0.79 -16.67 18.59
CA ILE A 53 1.79 -15.58 18.59
C ILE A 53 3.23 -16.04 18.80
N GLN A 54 3.47 -17.17 19.47
CA GLN A 54 4.81 -17.72 19.66
C GLN A 54 5.29 -18.48 18.41
N LEU A 55 4.42 -19.26 17.76
CA LEU A 55 4.77 -19.99 16.54
C LEU A 55 4.99 -19.04 15.36
N GLU A 56 4.14 -18.00 15.21
CA GLU A 56 4.31 -16.96 14.19
C GLU A 56 5.70 -16.29 14.28
N TRP A 57 6.18 -16.04 15.48
CA TRP A 57 7.50 -15.43 15.70
C TRP A 57 8.66 -16.27 15.18
N GLN A 58 8.50 -17.57 15.11
CA GLN A 58 9.54 -18.48 14.61
C GLN A 58 9.66 -18.45 13.08
N TRP A 59 8.71 -17.83 12.37
CA TRP A 59 8.77 -17.68 10.93
C TRP A 59 9.56 -16.42 10.56
N PRO A 60 10.71 -16.56 9.86
CA PRO A 60 11.58 -15.41 9.60
C PRO A 60 10.91 -14.30 8.79
N GLU A 61 10.02 -14.64 7.86
CA GLU A 61 9.26 -13.72 7.04
C GLU A 61 8.22 -12.94 7.85
N VAL A 62 7.46 -13.61 8.71
CA VAL A 62 6.46 -13.01 9.60
C VAL A 62 7.13 -12.15 10.66
N ARG A 63 8.21 -12.65 11.26
CA ARG A 63 9.02 -11.88 12.22
C ARG A 63 9.58 -10.60 11.61
N ARG A 64 10.14 -10.66 10.38
CA ARG A 64 10.62 -9.46 9.68
C ARG A 64 9.52 -8.43 9.45
N PHE A 65 8.32 -8.88 9.12
CA PHE A 65 7.18 -7.98 8.98
C PHE A 65 6.88 -7.25 10.30
N TYR A 66 6.82 -7.97 11.42
CA TYR A 66 6.60 -7.37 12.73
C TYR A 66 7.75 -6.42 13.15
N GLU A 67 9.00 -6.83 12.94
CA GLU A 67 10.18 -6.01 13.22
C GLU A 67 10.15 -4.71 12.39
N ARG A 68 9.80 -4.76 11.12
CA ARG A 68 9.67 -3.58 10.26
C ARG A 68 8.52 -2.66 10.68
N LEU A 69 7.39 -3.19 11.09
CA LEU A 69 6.32 -2.37 11.66
C LEU A 69 6.71 -1.73 12.99
N ALA A 70 7.63 -2.37 13.72
CA ALA A 70 8.09 -1.93 15.04
C ALA A 70 9.32 -0.99 15.01
N GLU A 71 9.82 -0.60 13.81
CA GLU A 71 11.01 0.25 13.70
C GLU A 71 10.82 1.64 14.34
N ASP A 72 9.64 2.21 14.23
CA ASP A 72 9.30 3.57 14.70
C ASP A 72 8.07 3.62 15.62
N ARG A 73 7.48 2.47 15.97
CA ARG A 73 6.28 2.36 16.80
C ARG A 73 6.27 1.12 17.67
N THR A 74 5.32 1.03 18.58
CA THR A 74 5.05 -0.21 19.31
C THR A 74 4.13 -1.09 18.47
N MET A 75 4.55 -2.33 18.18
CA MET A 75 3.73 -3.35 17.53
C MET A 75 3.30 -4.39 18.55
N VAL A 76 1.99 -4.69 18.60
CA VAL A 76 1.38 -5.62 19.53
C VAL A 76 0.65 -6.71 18.78
N ARG A 77 0.84 -7.95 19.22
CA ARG A 77 0.18 -9.14 18.70
C ARG A 77 -0.44 -9.91 19.85
N TYR A 78 -1.63 -10.46 19.67
CA TYR A 78 -2.29 -11.29 20.67
C TYR A 78 -2.96 -12.50 20.05
N ASP A 79 -3.18 -13.56 20.83
CA ASP A 79 -4.04 -14.68 20.48
C ASP A 79 -5.45 -14.39 20.99
N GLY A 80 -6.47 -14.56 20.16
CA GLY A 80 -7.85 -14.47 20.60
C GLY A 80 -8.23 -15.68 21.47
N ARG A 81 -9.32 -15.59 22.20
CA ARG A 81 -9.88 -16.72 22.96
C ARG A 81 -10.02 -17.96 22.09
N GLY A 82 -9.80 -19.15 22.65
CA GLY A 82 -9.86 -20.42 21.93
C GLY A 82 -8.67 -20.71 21.02
N SER A 83 -7.63 -19.87 20.99
CA SER A 83 -6.49 -20.05 20.12
C SER A 83 -5.13 -19.80 20.79
N GLY A 84 -4.08 -20.36 20.22
CA GLY A 84 -2.69 -20.14 20.58
C GLY A 84 -2.40 -20.38 22.06
N LEU A 85 -1.86 -19.35 22.69
CA LEU A 85 -1.51 -19.33 24.13
C LEU A 85 -2.60 -18.74 25.03
N SER A 86 -3.68 -18.21 24.44
CA SER A 86 -4.84 -17.74 25.21
C SER A 86 -5.67 -18.91 25.76
N GLU A 87 -6.59 -18.61 26.64
CA GLU A 87 -7.48 -19.62 27.22
C GLU A 87 -8.26 -20.36 26.13
N ARG A 88 -8.17 -21.69 26.14
CA ARG A 88 -8.74 -22.55 25.10
C ARG A 88 -10.08 -23.18 25.51
N ASP A 89 -10.35 -23.28 26.81
CA ASP A 89 -11.59 -23.84 27.34
C ASP A 89 -12.67 -22.75 27.41
N VAL A 90 -13.11 -22.32 26.23
CA VAL A 90 -14.10 -21.26 26.06
C VAL A 90 -15.23 -21.71 25.13
N SER A 91 -16.44 -21.28 25.40
CA SER A 91 -17.64 -21.69 24.67
C SER A 91 -18.36 -20.54 23.94
N HIS A 92 -17.93 -19.31 24.14
CA HIS A 92 -18.58 -18.11 23.57
C HIS A 92 -17.69 -17.38 22.58
N PHE A 93 -18.13 -17.34 21.31
CA PHE A 93 -17.43 -16.76 20.17
C PHE A 93 -18.31 -15.76 19.40
N SER A 94 -18.96 -14.86 20.10
CA SER A 94 -19.69 -13.76 19.46
C SER A 94 -18.74 -12.62 19.05
N LEU A 95 -19.22 -11.70 18.22
CA LEU A 95 -18.52 -10.45 17.95
C LEU A 95 -18.19 -9.69 19.25
N GLU A 96 -19.13 -9.67 20.20
CA GLU A 96 -18.94 -9.03 21.50
C GLU A 96 -17.78 -9.65 22.29
N SER A 97 -17.67 -10.98 22.31
CA SER A 97 -16.57 -11.64 23.01
C SER A 97 -15.20 -11.36 22.36
N GLN A 98 -15.13 -11.20 21.04
CA GLN A 98 -13.89 -10.78 20.35
C GLN A 98 -13.52 -9.32 20.67
N ILE A 99 -14.53 -8.45 20.85
CA ILE A 99 -14.32 -7.06 21.30
C ILE A 99 -13.76 -7.04 22.73
N LEU A 100 -14.25 -7.89 23.63
CA LEU A 100 -13.70 -8.00 24.99
C LEU A 100 -12.23 -8.45 24.98
N ASP A 101 -11.84 -9.36 24.08
CA ASP A 101 -10.45 -9.78 23.94
C ASP A 101 -9.55 -8.58 23.54
N LEU A 102 -9.97 -7.82 22.53
CA LEU A 102 -9.28 -6.63 22.06
C LEU A 102 -9.22 -5.55 23.17
N GLU A 103 -10.32 -5.31 23.86
CA GLU A 103 -10.42 -4.32 24.93
C GLU A 103 -9.45 -4.64 26.07
N ALA A 104 -9.40 -5.90 26.53
CA ALA A 104 -8.48 -6.34 27.56
C ALA A 104 -7.02 -6.10 27.19
N VAL A 105 -6.63 -6.37 25.93
CA VAL A 105 -5.29 -6.11 25.45
C VAL A 105 -4.99 -4.62 25.40
N VAL A 106 -5.88 -3.81 24.81
CA VAL A 106 -5.72 -2.34 24.71
C VAL A 106 -5.62 -1.68 26.07
N ASP A 107 -6.39 -2.16 27.07
CA ASP A 107 -6.34 -1.66 28.45
C ASP A 107 -5.04 -2.04 29.14
N ALA A 108 -4.56 -3.29 28.96
CA ALA A 108 -3.29 -3.74 29.51
C ALA A 108 -2.07 -2.97 28.98
N LEU A 109 -2.15 -2.44 27.75
CA LEU A 109 -1.08 -1.62 27.16
C LEU A 109 -0.99 -0.23 27.79
N GLY A 110 -2.07 0.28 28.40
CA GLY A 110 -2.12 1.64 28.92
C GLY A 110 -1.95 2.73 27.85
N ALA A 111 -2.06 2.38 26.56
CA ALA A 111 -1.95 3.32 25.46
C ALA A 111 -3.19 4.22 25.40
N ARG A 112 -2.95 5.53 25.23
CA ARG A 112 -4.06 6.48 25.09
C ARG A 112 -4.87 6.22 23.82
N ARG A 113 -4.18 5.95 22.71
CA ARG A 113 -4.76 5.62 21.40
C ARG A 113 -3.94 4.54 20.73
N VAL A 114 -4.60 3.71 19.94
CA VAL A 114 -3.99 2.61 19.18
C VAL A 114 -4.37 2.71 17.71
N ALA A 115 -3.51 2.17 16.85
CA ALA A 115 -3.88 1.82 15.49
C ALA A 115 -4.30 0.35 15.47
N LEU A 116 -5.44 0.03 14.88
CA LEU A 116 -5.94 -1.35 14.78
C LEU A 116 -5.70 -1.89 13.37
N LEU A 117 -5.13 -3.09 13.29
CA LEU A 117 -4.96 -3.84 12.05
C LEU A 117 -5.89 -5.05 12.08
N GLY A 118 -7.10 -4.92 11.55
CA GLY A 118 -8.11 -5.98 11.49
C GLY A 118 -7.88 -6.91 10.30
N TYR A 119 -7.58 -8.16 10.58
CA TYR A 119 -7.27 -9.18 9.58
C TYR A 119 -8.41 -10.19 9.48
N VAL A 120 -9.00 -10.36 8.29
CA VAL A 120 -10.09 -11.29 7.97
C VAL A 120 -11.22 -11.19 9.04
N ASP A 121 -11.43 -12.22 9.86
CA ASP A 121 -12.47 -12.26 10.92
C ASP A 121 -12.19 -11.31 12.08
N GLY A 122 -10.95 -10.82 12.24
CA GLY A 122 -10.63 -9.78 13.21
C GLY A 122 -11.09 -8.38 12.78
N GLY A 123 -11.40 -8.20 11.50
CA GLY A 123 -11.85 -6.90 10.98
C GLY A 123 -13.15 -6.40 11.57
N PRO A 124 -14.23 -7.22 11.65
CA PRO A 124 -15.48 -6.81 12.29
C PRO A 124 -15.31 -6.35 13.73
N ALA A 125 -14.48 -7.02 14.53
CA ALA A 125 -14.20 -6.61 15.91
C ALA A 125 -13.44 -5.28 15.96
N ALA A 126 -12.45 -5.07 15.05
CA ALA A 126 -11.71 -3.82 14.94
C ALA A 126 -12.63 -2.64 14.55
N VAL A 127 -13.53 -2.85 13.58
CA VAL A 127 -14.53 -1.86 13.15
C VAL A 127 -15.49 -1.50 14.29
N ALA A 128 -16.05 -2.52 14.96
CA ALA A 128 -16.99 -2.31 16.04
C ALA A 128 -16.32 -1.60 17.24
N TYR A 129 -15.09 -1.95 17.57
CA TYR A 129 -14.33 -1.24 18.60
C TYR A 129 -14.06 0.22 18.21
N ALA A 130 -13.65 0.50 16.97
CA ALA A 130 -13.41 1.85 16.48
C ALA A 130 -14.67 2.72 16.46
N ALA A 131 -15.84 2.13 16.14
CA ALA A 131 -17.13 2.83 16.18
C ALA A 131 -17.55 3.20 17.62
N ARG A 132 -17.29 2.31 18.60
CA ARG A 132 -17.64 2.51 20.01
C ARG A 132 -16.67 3.41 20.76
N HIS A 133 -15.39 3.40 20.38
CA HIS A 133 -14.28 4.08 21.05
C HIS A 133 -13.45 4.95 20.09
N PRO A 134 -14.08 5.91 19.37
CA PRO A 134 -13.37 6.71 18.36
C PRO A 134 -12.23 7.53 18.96
N GLU A 135 -12.28 7.87 20.26
CA GLU A 135 -11.23 8.57 20.97
C GLU A 135 -10.01 7.69 21.27
N ARG A 136 -10.16 6.37 21.25
CA ARG A 136 -9.11 5.39 21.51
C ARG A 136 -8.44 4.83 20.25
N VAL A 137 -9.00 5.06 19.06
CA VAL A 137 -8.46 4.53 17.81
C VAL A 137 -7.95 5.66 16.93
N SER A 138 -6.68 5.63 16.58
CA SER A 138 -6.04 6.63 15.72
C SER A 138 -6.17 6.29 14.23
N HIS A 139 -5.97 5.02 13.89
CA HIS A 139 -6.02 4.48 12.54
C HIS A 139 -6.67 3.12 12.55
N LEU A 140 -7.39 2.80 11.47
CA LEU A 140 -7.99 1.49 11.25
C LEU A 140 -7.51 0.92 9.91
N LEU A 141 -6.83 -0.21 9.95
CA LEU A 141 -6.46 -0.98 8.76
C LEU A 141 -7.31 -2.25 8.71
N LEU A 142 -7.82 -2.55 7.54
CA LEU A 142 -8.67 -3.71 7.30
C LEU A 142 -8.11 -4.52 6.14
N TRP A 143 -7.77 -5.78 6.40
CA TRP A 143 -7.19 -6.67 5.40
C TRP A 143 -8.13 -7.83 5.10
N CYS A 144 -8.59 -7.97 3.85
CA CYS A 144 -9.48 -9.05 3.38
C CYS A 144 -10.67 -9.30 4.30
N THR A 145 -11.30 -8.26 4.85
CA THR A 145 -12.40 -8.38 5.81
C THR A 145 -13.75 -8.09 5.15
N TYR A 146 -14.79 -8.27 5.91
CA TYR A 146 -16.20 -8.22 5.49
C TYR A 146 -17.06 -7.46 6.51
N ALA A 147 -18.24 -7.01 6.08
CA ALA A 147 -19.19 -6.34 6.96
C ALA A 147 -20.29 -7.27 7.47
N ARG A 148 -20.58 -8.37 6.77
CA ARG A 148 -21.70 -9.26 7.07
C ARG A 148 -21.41 -10.70 6.71
N GLY A 149 -21.81 -11.62 7.58
CA GLY A 149 -21.58 -13.06 7.45
C GLY A 149 -20.10 -13.42 7.65
N GLY A 150 -19.66 -14.60 7.29
CA GLY A 150 -18.26 -15.00 7.35
C GLY A 150 -17.46 -14.57 6.10
N PHE A 151 -16.16 -14.79 6.11
CA PHE A 151 -15.27 -14.50 4.97
C PHE A 151 -15.48 -15.45 3.76
N MET A 152 -16.16 -16.57 3.96
CA MET A 152 -16.58 -17.53 2.94
C MET A 152 -18.10 -17.68 2.96
N ASP A 153 -18.69 -18.05 1.82
CA ASP A 153 -20.11 -18.36 1.79
C ASP A 153 -20.42 -19.67 2.56
N GLU A 154 -21.65 -19.76 3.08
CA GLU A 154 -22.08 -20.87 3.92
C GLU A 154 -21.94 -22.24 3.23
N THR A 155 -22.16 -22.32 1.90
CA THR A 155 -22.05 -23.57 1.15
C THR A 155 -20.60 -24.06 1.09
N GLN A 156 -19.64 -23.14 0.92
CA GLN A 156 -18.22 -23.46 0.95
C GLN A 156 -17.79 -23.97 2.34
N VAL A 157 -18.25 -23.30 3.40
CA VAL A 157 -17.96 -23.69 4.79
C VAL A 157 -18.55 -25.05 5.12
N GLN A 158 -19.77 -25.35 4.70
CA GLN A 158 -20.37 -26.69 4.90
C GLN A 158 -19.54 -27.80 4.20
N GLY A 159 -19.03 -27.52 3.01
CA GLY A 159 -18.10 -28.43 2.33
C GLY A 159 -16.80 -28.68 3.12
N LEU A 160 -16.25 -27.65 3.72
CA LEU A 160 -15.08 -27.75 4.59
C LEU A 160 -15.38 -28.45 5.91
N PHE A 161 -16.55 -28.25 6.52
CA PHE A 161 -16.95 -28.98 7.72
C PHE A 161 -17.04 -30.48 7.49
N ALA A 162 -17.45 -30.93 6.30
CA ALA A 162 -17.43 -32.34 5.97
C ALA A 162 -16.02 -32.97 5.95
N LEU A 163 -15.00 -32.16 5.64
CA LEU A 163 -13.58 -32.57 5.78
C LEU A 163 -13.14 -32.52 7.25
N LEU A 164 -13.51 -31.47 7.96
CA LEU A 164 -13.20 -31.28 9.38
C LEU A 164 -13.63 -32.48 10.23
N ASP A 165 -14.83 -33.00 9.96
CA ASP A 165 -15.40 -34.14 10.68
C ASP A 165 -14.66 -35.47 10.40
N LYS A 166 -13.94 -35.55 9.29
CA LYS A 166 -13.24 -36.78 8.88
C LYS A 166 -11.76 -36.77 9.23
N ASP A 167 -11.08 -35.67 8.97
CA ASP A 167 -9.62 -35.61 9.07
C ASP A 167 -9.17 -34.16 9.25
N TRP A 168 -8.71 -33.83 10.43
CA TRP A 168 -8.21 -32.50 10.80
C TRP A 168 -7.07 -32.03 9.92
N ARG A 169 -6.16 -32.94 9.58
CA ARG A 169 -5.02 -32.63 8.74
C ARG A 169 -5.46 -32.32 7.30
N LEU A 170 -6.32 -33.16 6.74
CA LEU A 170 -6.85 -32.95 5.39
C LEU A 170 -7.64 -31.63 5.31
N PHE A 171 -8.41 -31.29 6.34
CA PHE A 171 -9.10 -30.03 6.43
C PHE A 171 -8.13 -28.84 6.39
N THR A 172 -7.12 -28.82 7.27
CA THR A 172 -6.15 -27.70 7.35
C THR A 172 -5.33 -27.55 6.08
N GLU A 173 -4.88 -28.64 5.48
CA GLU A 173 -4.18 -28.62 4.20
C GLU A 173 -5.09 -28.06 3.08
N THR A 174 -6.33 -28.53 2.97
CA THR A 174 -7.30 -28.06 1.97
C THR A 174 -7.61 -26.58 2.16
N LEU A 175 -7.84 -26.17 3.39
CA LEU A 175 -8.13 -24.76 3.72
C LEU A 175 -6.98 -23.85 3.28
N VAL A 176 -5.76 -24.17 3.67
CA VAL A 176 -4.60 -23.33 3.35
C VAL A 176 -4.32 -23.28 1.86
N TYR A 177 -4.41 -24.41 1.14
CA TYR A 177 -4.28 -24.40 -0.32
C TYR A 177 -5.34 -23.54 -0.99
N THR A 178 -6.58 -23.59 -0.52
CA THR A 178 -7.66 -22.72 -1.02
C THR A 178 -7.35 -21.24 -0.77
N MET A 179 -6.92 -20.90 0.44
CA MET A 179 -6.65 -19.52 0.85
C MET A 179 -5.38 -18.94 0.21
N SER A 180 -4.40 -19.77 -0.16
CA SER A 180 -3.16 -19.37 -0.85
C SER A 180 -3.27 -19.41 -2.38
N GLY A 181 -4.45 -19.63 -2.94
CA GLY A 181 -4.67 -19.67 -4.40
C GLY A 181 -4.04 -20.88 -5.07
N PHE A 182 -3.86 -22.01 -4.35
CA PHE A 182 -3.26 -23.26 -4.82
C PHE A 182 -1.78 -23.15 -5.26
N SER A 183 -1.10 -22.06 -4.86
CA SER A 183 0.30 -21.79 -5.25
C SER A 183 1.32 -21.95 -4.11
N GLY A 184 0.89 -22.34 -2.92
CA GLY A 184 1.67 -22.19 -1.68
C GLY A 184 2.85 -23.15 -1.46
N GLY A 185 2.91 -24.30 -2.15
CA GLY A 185 4.02 -25.27 -2.00
C GLY A 185 4.35 -25.61 -0.53
N GLU A 186 5.63 -25.51 -0.15
CA GLU A 186 6.11 -25.80 1.21
C GLU A 186 5.54 -24.83 2.27
N ILE A 187 5.28 -23.56 1.88
CA ILE A 187 4.67 -22.56 2.77
C ILE A 187 3.27 -22.99 3.16
N ALA A 188 2.48 -23.53 2.23
CA ALA A 188 1.14 -24.01 2.53
C ALA A 188 1.14 -25.15 3.56
N LEU A 189 2.08 -26.09 3.46
CA LEU A 189 2.20 -27.17 4.43
C LEU A 189 2.60 -26.68 5.83
N ARG A 190 3.51 -25.70 5.90
CA ARG A 190 3.85 -25.03 7.18
C ARG A 190 2.66 -24.30 7.78
N TRP A 191 1.85 -23.65 6.96
CA TRP A 191 0.60 -23.01 7.40
C TRP A 191 -0.39 -24.04 7.93
N ALA A 192 -0.56 -25.18 7.26
CA ALA A 192 -1.46 -26.23 7.74
C ALA A 192 -1.03 -26.76 9.11
N ASP A 193 0.28 -27.00 9.28
CA ASP A 193 0.85 -27.41 10.58
C ASP A 193 0.62 -26.34 11.66
N PHE A 194 0.82 -25.06 11.33
CA PHE A 194 0.53 -23.94 12.21
C PHE A 194 -0.93 -23.91 12.65
N LEU A 195 -1.89 -24.10 11.73
CA LEU A 195 -3.33 -24.13 12.06
C LEU A 195 -3.64 -25.27 13.02
N GLN A 196 -3.01 -26.45 12.82
CA GLN A 196 -3.21 -27.62 13.68
C GLN A 196 -2.76 -27.37 15.13
N HIS A 197 -1.72 -26.56 15.32
CA HIS A 197 -1.21 -26.22 16.65
C HIS A 197 -1.93 -25.02 17.28
N SER A 198 -2.54 -24.16 16.44
CA SER A 198 -3.20 -22.93 16.90
C SER A 198 -4.53 -23.20 17.62
N THR A 199 -5.28 -24.21 17.19
CA THR A 199 -6.65 -24.45 17.63
C THR A 199 -7.07 -25.92 17.53
N SER A 200 -8.35 -26.22 17.70
CA SER A 200 -8.95 -27.55 17.55
C SER A 200 -10.09 -27.54 16.50
N PRO A 201 -10.45 -28.72 15.95
CA PRO A 201 -11.62 -28.84 15.07
C PRO A 201 -12.90 -28.29 15.65
N GLU A 202 -13.13 -28.51 16.94
CA GLU A 202 -14.29 -28.01 17.65
C GLU A 202 -14.32 -26.48 17.69
N MET A 203 -13.19 -25.85 17.99
CA MET A 203 -13.07 -24.39 18.00
C MET A 203 -13.31 -23.78 16.63
N VAL A 204 -12.77 -24.38 15.56
CA VAL A 204 -13.04 -23.93 14.19
C VAL A 204 -14.54 -23.90 13.90
N ARG A 205 -15.24 -24.98 14.25
CA ARG A 205 -16.69 -25.06 14.04
C ARG A 205 -17.44 -23.96 14.80
N LEU A 206 -17.17 -23.82 16.09
CA LEU A 206 -17.85 -22.84 16.95
C LEU A 206 -17.63 -21.40 16.44
N VAL A 207 -16.39 -21.06 16.09
CA VAL A 207 -16.06 -19.72 15.61
C VAL A 207 -16.70 -19.42 14.25
N TRP A 208 -16.65 -20.35 13.32
CA TRP A 208 -17.20 -20.11 11.98
C TRP A 208 -18.74 -20.09 11.99
N GLU A 209 -19.38 -20.93 12.78
CA GLU A 209 -20.83 -20.85 12.98
C GLU A 209 -21.25 -19.51 13.59
N ALA A 210 -20.46 -18.98 14.54
CA ALA A 210 -20.70 -17.67 15.11
C ALA A 210 -20.49 -16.54 14.10
N SER A 211 -19.54 -16.68 13.18
CA SER A 211 -19.21 -15.65 12.18
C SER A 211 -20.37 -15.37 11.21
N PHE A 212 -21.21 -16.34 10.91
CA PHE A 212 -22.39 -16.15 10.05
C PHE A 212 -23.42 -15.18 10.62
N SER A 213 -23.43 -14.99 11.93
CA SER A 213 -24.33 -14.03 12.59
C SER A 213 -23.77 -12.60 12.66
N VAL A 214 -22.53 -12.39 12.24
CA VAL A 214 -21.88 -11.08 12.26
C VAL A 214 -22.55 -10.15 11.26
N ASP A 215 -22.97 -8.98 11.72
CA ASP A 215 -23.45 -7.88 10.88
C ASP A 215 -23.05 -6.55 11.53
N ILE A 216 -22.05 -5.88 10.93
CA ILE A 216 -21.56 -4.56 11.35
C ILE A 216 -21.97 -3.47 10.38
N THR A 217 -22.84 -3.75 9.41
CA THR A 217 -23.24 -2.79 8.37
C THR A 217 -23.82 -1.50 8.92
N GLY A 218 -24.53 -1.58 10.06
CA GLY A 218 -25.08 -0.41 10.74
C GLY A 218 -24.05 0.47 11.44
N LEU A 219 -22.86 -0.07 11.75
CA LEU A 219 -21.77 0.67 12.42
C LEU A 219 -20.88 1.44 11.44
N LEU A 220 -20.83 1.02 10.17
CA LEU A 220 -19.89 1.58 9.18
C LEU A 220 -19.99 3.11 9.03
N PRO A 221 -21.19 3.73 8.98
CA PRO A 221 -21.31 5.19 8.89
C PRO A 221 -20.85 5.94 10.16
N GLU A 222 -20.73 5.23 11.29
CA GLU A 222 -20.29 5.81 12.56
C GLU A 222 -18.78 5.84 12.73
N VAL A 223 -18.05 5.04 11.95
CA VAL A 223 -16.59 4.96 12.02
C VAL A 223 -15.96 6.22 11.41
N ARG A 224 -15.53 7.13 12.28
CA ARG A 224 -14.87 8.40 11.92
C ARG A 224 -13.34 8.26 11.84
N THR A 225 -12.80 7.17 12.32
CA THR A 225 -11.36 6.89 12.29
C THR A 225 -10.86 6.81 10.85
N PRO A 226 -9.73 7.45 10.50
CA PRO A 226 -9.07 7.22 9.22
C PRO A 226 -8.89 5.72 8.98
N THR A 227 -9.36 5.24 7.84
CA THR A 227 -9.40 3.80 7.55
C THR A 227 -8.72 3.50 6.21
N LEU A 228 -7.83 2.50 6.22
CA LEU A 228 -7.24 1.92 5.01
C LEU A 228 -7.72 0.47 4.87
N ILE A 229 -8.35 0.18 3.73
CA ILE A 229 -8.81 -1.17 3.38
C ILE A 229 -7.85 -1.74 2.35
N LEU A 230 -7.25 -2.88 2.66
CA LEU A 230 -6.31 -3.60 1.80
C LEU A 230 -6.91 -4.92 1.33
N HIS A 231 -6.89 -5.15 0.02
CA HIS A 231 -7.43 -6.37 -0.56
C HIS A 231 -6.57 -6.83 -1.74
N PRO A 232 -5.99 -8.04 -1.74
CA PRO A 232 -5.31 -8.56 -2.92
C PRO A 232 -6.33 -8.85 -4.04
N SER A 233 -6.04 -8.36 -5.24
CA SER A 233 -6.99 -8.30 -6.36
C SER A 233 -7.41 -9.66 -6.93
N GLN A 234 -6.62 -10.71 -6.70
CA GLN A 234 -6.81 -12.04 -7.29
C GLN A 234 -7.19 -13.10 -6.24
N VAL A 235 -7.56 -12.69 -5.04
CA VAL A 235 -8.07 -13.59 -4.00
C VAL A 235 -9.42 -14.17 -4.43
N ARG A 236 -9.55 -15.50 -4.36
CA ARG A 236 -10.75 -16.22 -4.83
C ARG A 236 -11.77 -16.52 -3.74
N TRP A 237 -11.35 -16.59 -2.48
CA TRP A 237 -12.19 -16.90 -1.34
C TRP A 237 -12.80 -15.68 -0.66
N ALA A 238 -12.22 -14.49 -0.88
CA ALA A 238 -12.76 -13.22 -0.39
C ALA A 238 -13.21 -12.37 -1.58
N ASN A 239 -14.46 -11.88 -1.52
CA ASN A 239 -15.02 -11.08 -2.59
C ASN A 239 -14.50 -9.63 -2.51
N PRO A 240 -13.84 -9.09 -3.55
CA PRO A 240 -13.39 -7.70 -3.56
C PRO A 240 -14.54 -6.68 -3.47
N ASP A 241 -15.79 -7.07 -3.79
CA ASP A 241 -16.95 -6.21 -3.63
C ASP A 241 -17.28 -5.95 -2.14
N GLU A 242 -16.89 -6.84 -1.24
CA GLU A 242 -16.99 -6.58 0.21
C GLU A 242 -16.08 -5.42 0.63
N ALA A 243 -14.84 -5.38 0.12
CA ALA A 243 -13.93 -4.28 0.38
C ALA A 243 -14.47 -2.94 -0.17
N ARG A 244 -15.08 -2.95 -1.37
CA ARG A 244 -15.75 -1.77 -1.94
C ARG A 244 -16.97 -1.34 -1.12
N ALA A 245 -17.77 -2.32 -0.67
CA ALA A 245 -18.95 -2.06 0.16
C ALA A 245 -18.57 -1.44 1.52
N LEU A 246 -17.47 -1.89 2.14
CA LEU A 246 -16.91 -1.29 3.35
C LEU A 246 -16.49 0.16 3.08
N ALA A 247 -15.65 0.39 2.05
CA ALA A 247 -15.14 1.71 1.72
C ALA A 247 -16.27 2.71 1.40
N SER A 248 -17.29 2.29 0.67
CA SER A 248 -18.41 3.17 0.26
C SER A 248 -19.32 3.62 1.43
N ARG A 249 -19.27 2.93 2.57
CA ARG A 249 -20.13 3.20 3.73
C ARG A 249 -19.41 3.86 4.90
N MET A 250 -18.09 3.86 4.89
CA MET A 250 -17.25 4.45 5.94
C MET A 250 -16.79 5.84 5.51
N PRO A 251 -17.07 6.91 6.28
CA PRO A 251 -16.82 8.31 5.85
C PRO A 251 -15.36 8.64 5.53
N ASN A 252 -14.40 8.00 6.22
CA ASN A 252 -12.98 8.29 6.11
C ASN A 252 -12.17 7.06 5.67
N ALA A 253 -12.77 6.20 4.83
CA ALA A 253 -12.11 5.02 4.32
C ALA A 253 -11.51 5.24 2.93
N ARG A 254 -10.32 4.70 2.72
CA ARG A 254 -9.70 4.51 1.41
C ARG A 254 -9.41 3.04 1.18
N ILE A 255 -9.49 2.59 -0.07
CA ILE A 255 -9.22 1.20 -0.45
C ILE A 255 -7.99 1.14 -1.35
N ALA A 256 -7.16 0.12 -1.15
CA ALA A 256 -6.07 -0.20 -2.05
C ALA A 256 -6.10 -1.68 -2.42
N PHE A 257 -6.14 -1.95 -3.72
CA PHE A 257 -6.00 -3.29 -4.25
C PHE A 257 -4.52 -3.62 -4.46
N LEU A 258 -4.07 -4.72 -3.85
CA LEU A 258 -2.71 -5.22 -3.98
C LEU A 258 -2.63 -6.26 -5.09
N GLU A 259 -1.49 -6.38 -5.74
CA GLU A 259 -1.24 -7.52 -6.63
C GLU A 259 -1.04 -8.79 -5.79
N GLY A 260 -1.70 -9.89 -6.15
CA GLY A 260 -1.51 -11.18 -5.50
C GLY A 260 -2.77 -12.04 -5.44
N VAL A 261 -2.53 -13.33 -5.22
CA VAL A 261 -3.56 -14.38 -5.16
C VAL A 261 -3.88 -14.83 -3.73
N SER A 262 -3.06 -14.42 -2.76
CA SER A 262 -3.17 -14.85 -1.37
C SER A 262 -3.66 -13.72 -0.47
N GLY A 263 -4.79 -13.94 0.18
CA GLY A 263 -5.28 -13.04 1.23
C GLY A 263 -4.67 -13.30 2.59
N VAL A 264 -3.92 -14.39 2.75
CA VAL A 264 -3.35 -14.81 4.04
C VAL A 264 -1.86 -14.50 4.21
N GLN A 265 -1.16 -14.20 3.13
CA GLN A 265 0.27 -13.83 3.16
C GLN A 265 0.44 -12.31 3.29
N TRP A 266 -0.12 -11.74 4.36
CA TRP A 266 -0.06 -10.31 4.67
C TRP A 266 1.35 -9.77 4.94
N TRP A 267 2.32 -10.66 5.18
CA TRP A 267 3.75 -10.35 5.35
C TRP A 267 4.53 -10.31 4.03
N ASP A 268 3.92 -10.65 2.89
CA ASP A 268 4.58 -10.67 1.60
C ASP A 268 4.95 -9.26 1.11
N GLU A 269 6.01 -9.18 0.29
CA GLU A 269 6.57 -7.93 -0.24
C GLU A 269 5.71 -7.29 -1.35
N SER A 270 4.44 -7.67 -1.46
CA SER A 270 3.48 -7.17 -2.47
C SER A 270 3.10 -5.68 -2.33
N GLY A 271 3.85 -4.93 -1.54
CA GLY A 271 3.62 -3.49 -1.30
C GLY A 271 2.69 -3.18 -0.13
N GLY A 272 2.02 -4.17 0.45
CA GLY A 272 1.11 -3.97 1.58
C GLY A 272 1.78 -3.35 2.80
N LEU A 273 2.97 -3.82 3.16
CA LEU A 273 3.72 -3.24 4.29
C LEU A 273 4.06 -1.76 4.07
N THR A 274 4.47 -1.38 2.86
CA THR A 274 4.75 0.02 2.53
C THR A 274 3.52 0.89 2.70
N GLN A 275 2.37 0.46 2.20
CA GLN A 275 1.11 1.19 2.35
C GLN A 275 0.66 1.30 3.83
N ILE A 276 0.86 0.22 4.61
CA ILE A 276 0.60 0.23 6.05
C ILE A 276 1.50 1.26 6.76
N GLN A 277 2.81 1.26 6.47
CA GLN A 277 3.77 2.19 7.09
C GLN A 277 3.47 3.65 6.70
N GLU A 278 3.17 3.91 5.43
CA GLU A 278 2.77 5.23 4.95
C GLU A 278 1.50 5.71 5.65
N PHE A 279 0.48 4.87 5.72
CA PHE A 279 -0.79 5.22 6.37
C PHE A 279 -0.64 5.46 7.87
N LEU A 280 0.12 4.64 8.58
CA LEU A 280 0.38 4.82 10.01
C LEU A 280 1.34 5.99 10.31
N GLY A 281 2.15 6.40 9.34
CA GLY A 281 3.02 7.57 9.39
C GLY A 281 2.32 8.87 9.02
N GLU A 282 1.13 8.83 8.44
CA GLU A 282 0.24 9.96 8.34
C GLU A 282 -0.19 10.28 9.77
N GLY A 283 0.57 11.15 10.46
CA GLY A 283 0.25 11.58 11.82
C GLY A 283 -1.22 11.99 11.90
N GLU A 284 -1.85 11.84 13.09
CA GLU A 284 -3.18 12.44 13.28
C GLU A 284 -3.22 13.77 12.53
N PRO A 285 -4.31 14.08 11.80
CA PRO A 285 -4.53 15.44 11.42
C PRO A 285 -4.44 16.20 12.74
N SER A 286 -3.24 16.72 13.03
CA SER A 286 -3.07 17.77 14.03
C SER A 286 -4.22 18.69 13.71
N ALA A 287 -4.97 19.21 14.71
CA ALA A 287 -6.14 20.05 14.50
C ALA A 287 -5.87 21.36 13.69
N ARG A 288 -4.79 21.41 12.95
CA ARG A 288 -4.73 21.91 11.59
C ARG A 288 -5.59 20.96 10.78
N GLN A 289 -6.89 21.33 10.68
CA GLN A 289 -7.69 20.98 9.52
C GLN A 289 -6.74 20.71 8.35
N ALA A 290 -6.64 19.42 7.87
CA ALA A 290 -6.56 19.21 6.45
C ALA A 290 -7.82 19.97 5.99
N GLU A 291 -7.66 21.23 5.61
CA GLU A 291 -8.62 21.88 4.76
C GLU A 291 -8.88 20.85 3.69
N PRO A 292 -10.15 20.41 3.48
CA PRO A 292 -10.52 19.70 2.28
C PRO A 292 -9.83 20.50 1.19
N ALA A 293 -9.01 19.87 0.35
CA ALA A 293 -8.21 20.59 -0.65
C ALA A 293 -9.15 21.59 -1.27
N ALA A 294 -9.00 22.86 -0.85
CA ALA A 294 -10.02 23.86 -1.11
C ALA A 294 -10.24 23.81 -2.60
N PRO A 295 -11.48 23.74 -3.12
CA PRO A 295 -11.72 23.76 -4.53
C PRO A 295 -10.90 24.92 -5.09
N GLY A 296 -9.88 24.64 -5.95
CA GLY A 296 -8.99 25.67 -6.45
C GLY A 296 -7.56 25.70 -5.87
N THR A 297 -7.06 24.67 -5.17
CA THR A 297 -5.64 24.65 -4.77
C THR A 297 -4.77 24.50 -6.03
N PHE A 298 -3.99 25.54 -6.31
CA PHE A 298 -3.10 25.61 -7.46
C PHE A 298 -2.01 24.52 -7.37
N ARG A 299 -1.88 23.70 -8.41
CA ARG A 299 -0.93 22.57 -8.49
C ARG A 299 -0.19 22.56 -9.82
N THR A 300 1.02 22.03 -9.81
CA THR A 300 1.72 21.67 -11.04
C THR A 300 1.56 20.17 -11.27
N ILE A 301 1.00 19.83 -12.41
CA ILE A 301 0.72 18.45 -12.83
C ILE A 301 1.81 18.01 -13.79
N LEU A 302 2.38 16.85 -13.54
CA LEU A 302 3.42 16.22 -14.35
C LEU A 302 2.90 14.88 -14.86
N PHE A 303 3.02 14.66 -16.15
CA PHE A 303 2.81 13.36 -16.79
C PHE A 303 4.11 12.83 -17.36
N THR A 304 4.36 11.53 -17.18
CA THR A 304 5.40 10.78 -17.89
C THR A 304 4.78 9.71 -18.74
N ASP A 305 5.48 9.29 -19.80
CA ASP A 305 5.09 8.17 -20.64
C ASP A 305 6.32 7.59 -21.37
N VAL A 306 6.35 6.27 -21.59
CA VAL A 306 7.45 5.59 -22.27
C VAL A 306 7.20 5.58 -23.79
N GLU A 307 8.08 6.25 -24.55
CA GLU A 307 7.94 6.28 -26.00
C GLU A 307 8.10 4.88 -26.61
N GLY A 308 7.08 4.44 -27.35
CA GLY A 308 7.11 3.16 -28.05
C GLY A 308 7.06 1.91 -27.15
N SER A 309 6.44 1.98 -25.98
CA SER A 309 6.33 0.88 -25.02
C SER A 309 5.74 -0.41 -25.63
N THR A 310 4.73 -0.31 -26.50
CA THR A 310 4.15 -1.45 -27.21
C THR A 310 5.17 -2.12 -28.13
N ALA A 311 5.96 -1.33 -28.89
CA ALA A 311 7.02 -1.85 -29.75
C ALA A 311 8.17 -2.44 -28.92
N LEU A 312 8.46 -1.88 -27.76
CA LEU A 312 9.43 -2.40 -26.80
C LEU A 312 9.02 -3.80 -26.33
N THR A 313 7.78 -3.98 -25.92
CA THR A 313 7.23 -5.28 -25.48
C THR A 313 7.26 -6.32 -26.60
N GLN A 314 6.88 -5.94 -27.83
CA GLN A 314 6.96 -6.83 -28.98
C GLN A 314 8.37 -7.29 -29.30
N ARG A 315 9.37 -6.43 -29.09
CA ARG A 315 10.78 -6.73 -29.39
C ARG A 315 11.45 -7.59 -28.31
N LEU A 316 11.16 -7.33 -27.02
CA LEU A 316 11.82 -7.96 -25.88
C LEU A 316 11.08 -9.21 -25.37
N GLY A 317 9.79 -9.33 -25.68
CA GLY A 317 8.89 -10.27 -25.02
C GLY A 317 8.45 -9.79 -23.63
N ASP A 318 7.40 -10.39 -23.10
CA ASP A 318 6.69 -9.91 -21.91
C ASP A 318 7.58 -9.85 -20.65
N THR A 319 8.44 -10.85 -20.45
CA THR A 319 9.27 -10.94 -19.24
C THR A 319 10.32 -9.83 -19.18
N GLU A 320 11.09 -9.67 -20.25
CA GLU A 320 12.18 -8.66 -20.31
C GLU A 320 11.59 -7.24 -20.37
N ALA A 321 10.51 -7.02 -21.11
CA ALA A 321 9.80 -5.75 -21.13
C ALA A 321 9.31 -5.37 -19.73
N ARG A 322 8.80 -6.32 -18.94
CA ARG A 322 8.35 -6.10 -17.57
C ARG A 322 9.50 -5.67 -16.64
N GLU A 323 10.70 -6.23 -16.80
CA GLU A 323 11.88 -5.80 -16.03
C GLU A 323 12.29 -4.36 -16.36
N VAL A 324 12.27 -4.01 -17.65
CA VAL A 324 12.56 -2.65 -18.10
C VAL A 324 11.55 -1.64 -17.54
N LEU A 325 10.25 -1.98 -17.53
CA LEU A 325 9.20 -1.12 -16.97
C LEU A 325 9.32 -0.99 -15.44
N ARG A 326 9.68 -2.05 -14.71
CA ARG A 326 9.95 -1.95 -13.27
C ARG A 326 11.11 -1.01 -12.96
N GLU A 327 12.14 -1.02 -13.78
CA GLU A 327 13.27 -0.08 -13.64
C GLU A 327 12.83 1.36 -13.92
N HIS A 328 11.98 1.59 -14.91
CA HIS A 328 11.34 2.87 -15.19
C HIS A 328 10.55 3.36 -13.95
N GLU A 329 9.67 2.53 -13.41
CA GLU A 329 8.89 2.85 -12.22
C GLU A 329 9.76 3.24 -11.03
N ARG A 330 10.83 2.47 -10.78
CA ARG A 330 11.78 2.77 -9.70
C ARG A 330 12.43 4.15 -9.86
N ILE A 331 12.87 4.50 -11.06
CA ILE A 331 13.50 5.81 -11.35
C ILE A 331 12.50 6.94 -11.13
N VAL A 332 11.27 6.79 -11.62
CA VAL A 332 10.23 7.82 -11.48
C VAL A 332 9.88 8.02 -10.00
N ARG A 333 9.60 6.96 -9.24
CA ARG A 333 9.25 7.06 -7.82
C ARG A 333 10.38 7.63 -6.97
N GLU A 334 11.62 7.28 -7.26
CA GLU A 334 12.77 7.84 -6.55
C GLU A 334 12.89 9.36 -6.79
N ALA A 335 12.70 9.83 -8.04
CA ALA A 335 12.70 11.24 -8.36
C ALA A 335 11.53 11.99 -7.70
N LEU A 336 10.32 11.42 -7.72
CA LEU A 336 9.14 11.99 -7.04
C LEU A 336 9.40 12.16 -5.54
N ARG A 337 9.88 11.10 -4.87
CA ARG A 337 10.19 11.12 -3.44
C ARG A 337 11.24 12.20 -3.11
N THR A 338 12.29 12.32 -3.89
CA THR A 338 13.39 13.27 -3.66
C THR A 338 12.94 14.72 -3.81
N HIS A 339 11.99 15.01 -4.71
CA HIS A 339 11.55 16.37 -5.03
C HIS A 339 10.18 16.73 -4.46
N GLY A 340 9.59 15.88 -3.59
CA GLY A 340 8.32 16.16 -2.92
C GLY A 340 7.11 16.14 -3.87
N GLY A 341 7.15 15.29 -4.90
CA GLY A 341 6.03 15.02 -5.79
C GLY A 341 5.12 13.94 -5.22
N ALA A 342 3.80 14.16 -5.29
CA ALA A 342 2.81 13.15 -4.97
C ALA A 342 2.44 12.38 -6.24
N GLU A 343 2.63 11.06 -6.24
CA GLU A 343 2.09 10.18 -7.28
C GLU A 343 0.57 10.18 -7.18
N VAL A 344 -0.12 10.57 -8.26
CA VAL A 344 -1.59 10.58 -8.31
C VAL A 344 -2.08 9.24 -8.82
N LYS A 345 -1.56 8.79 -9.96
CA LYS A 345 -1.86 7.46 -10.52
C LYS A 345 -0.82 7.01 -11.54
N THR A 346 -0.74 5.69 -11.70
CA THR A 346 0.01 5.03 -12.78
C THR A 346 -0.96 4.66 -13.90
N MET A 347 -0.59 4.92 -15.15
CA MET A 347 -1.41 4.65 -16.34
C MET A 347 -0.63 3.79 -17.33
N GLY A 348 -0.65 2.48 -17.14
CA GLY A 348 0.14 1.56 -17.95
C GLY A 348 1.63 1.76 -17.72
N ASP A 349 2.32 2.36 -18.69
CA ASP A 349 3.74 2.70 -18.69
C ASP A 349 4.02 4.19 -18.34
N GLY A 350 2.99 4.95 -17.96
CA GLY A 350 3.07 6.37 -17.60
C GLY A 350 2.68 6.65 -16.16
N PHE A 351 3.09 7.82 -15.66
CA PHE A 351 2.76 8.34 -14.34
C PHE A 351 2.08 9.69 -14.43
N MET A 352 1.13 9.90 -13.56
CA MET A 352 0.59 11.21 -13.24
C MET A 352 1.02 11.58 -11.83
N ALA A 353 1.66 12.73 -11.68
CA ALA A 353 2.10 13.25 -10.39
C ALA A 353 1.70 14.72 -10.21
N SER A 354 1.55 15.15 -8.97
CA SER A 354 1.23 16.53 -8.61
C SER A 354 2.25 17.12 -7.66
N PHE A 355 2.46 18.44 -7.78
CA PHE A 355 3.39 19.19 -6.94
C PHE A 355 2.76 20.49 -6.45
N PRO A 356 3.03 20.90 -5.22
CA PRO A 356 2.64 22.22 -4.73
C PRO A 356 3.53 23.35 -5.29
N SER A 357 4.64 23.01 -5.97
CA SER A 357 5.64 23.93 -6.50
C SER A 357 6.07 23.58 -7.92
N ALA A 358 5.93 24.51 -8.86
CA ALA A 358 6.38 24.36 -10.22
C ALA A 358 7.91 24.18 -10.31
N THR A 359 8.67 24.81 -9.43
CA THR A 359 10.13 24.64 -9.35
C THR A 359 10.47 23.19 -8.99
N LYS A 360 9.81 22.62 -7.98
CA LYS A 360 10.06 21.23 -7.58
C LYS A 360 9.62 20.21 -8.65
N ALA A 361 8.54 20.49 -9.35
CA ALA A 361 8.09 19.66 -10.47
C ALA A 361 9.12 19.65 -11.63
N LEU A 362 9.71 20.80 -11.95
CA LEU A 362 10.74 20.89 -12.97
C LEU A 362 12.06 20.25 -12.55
N GLU A 363 12.51 20.47 -11.31
CA GLU A 363 13.69 19.78 -10.75
C GLU A 363 13.50 18.24 -10.83
N CYS A 364 12.32 17.75 -10.51
CA CYS A 364 11.97 16.33 -10.61
C CYS A 364 12.05 15.84 -12.06
N ALA A 365 11.42 16.54 -13.00
CA ALA A 365 11.44 16.18 -14.41
C ALA A 365 12.85 16.11 -14.99
N VAL A 366 13.70 17.09 -14.65
CA VAL A 366 15.11 17.11 -15.04
C VAL A 366 15.89 15.96 -14.41
N ALA A 367 15.67 15.67 -13.14
CA ALA A 367 16.30 14.55 -12.45
C ALA A 367 15.92 13.20 -13.07
N MET A 368 14.64 13.02 -13.42
CA MET A 368 14.17 11.83 -14.16
C MET A 368 14.92 11.65 -15.47
N GLN A 369 14.98 12.69 -16.31
CA GLN A 369 15.64 12.61 -17.61
C GLN A 369 17.13 12.30 -17.49
N ARG A 370 17.82 12.88 -16.52
CA ARG A 370 19.23 12.58 -16.24
C ARG A 370 19.44 11.13 -15.81
N ALA A 371 18.57 10.61 -14.94
CA ALA A 371 18.63 9.22 -14.50
C ALA A 371 18.36 8.24 -15.65
N PHE A 372 17.44 8.54 -16.55
CA PHE A 372 17.22 7.74 -17.76
C PHE A 372 18.39 7.81 -18.76
N GLU A 373 19.01 8.97 -18.93
CA GLU A 373 20.19 9.13 -19.77
C GLU A 373 21.39 8.35 -19.20
N GLU A 374 21.64 8.44 -17.90
CA GLU A 374 22.67 7.67 -17.20
C GLU A 374 22.43 6.16 -17.31
N ARG A 375 21.20 5.70 -17.11
CA ARG A 375 20.81 4.31 -17.32
C ARG A 375 21.07 3.83 -18.74
N ASN A 376 20.79 4.65 -19.73
CA ASN A 376 20.96 4.31 -21.15
C ASN A 376 22.44 4.36 -21.61
N GLY A 377 23.29 5.15 -20.95
CA GLY A 377 24.71 5.37 -21.33
C GLY A 377 25.74 4.72 -20.39
N GLY A 378 25.33 4.11 -19.25
CA GLY A 378 26.23 3.60 -18.23
C GLY A 378 27.07 2.38 -18.64
N VAL A 379 28.17 2.14 -17.93
CA VAL A 379 29.01 0.93 -18.06
C VAL A 379 28.17 -0.29 -17.70
N GLY A 380 27.87 -1.14 -18.68
CA GLY A 380 26.92 -2.25 -18.56
C GLY A 380 25.62 -2.09 -19.36
N ALA A 381 25.45 -0.96 -20.07
CA ALA A 381 24.31 -0.73 -20.98
C ALA A 381 24.34 -1.62 -22.24
N HIS A 382 25.45 -2.33 -22.49
CA HIS A 382 25.58 -3.23 -23.63
C HIS A 382 24.60 -4.40 -23.48
N GLY A 383 23.52 -4.37 -24.30
CA GLY A 383 22.45 -5.36 -24.31
C GLY A 383 21.15 -4.94 -23.64
N ARG A 384 21.08 -3.80 -22.95
CA ARG A 384 19.82 -3.28 -22.40
C ARG A 384 19.08 -2.43 -23.43
N ALA A 385 17.77 -2.63 -23.53
CA ALA A 385 16.92 -1.78 -24.37
C ALA A 385 16.89 -0.34 -23.81
N PRO A 386 17.12 0.69 -24.66
CA PRO A 386 17.06 2.07 -24.21
C PRO A 386 15.63 2.44 -23.81
N LEU A 387 15.50 3.15 -22.69
CA LEU A 387 14.27 3.74 -22.21
C LEU A 387 14.21 5.20 -22.63
N GLN A 388 13.24 5.54 -23.44
CA GLN A 388 12.96 6.91 -23.86
C GLN A 388 11.68 7.39 -23.19
N VAL A 389 11.78 8.32 -22.25
CA VAL A 389 10.65 8.83 -21.49
C VAL A 389 10.35 10.26 -21.92
N ARG A 390 9.09 10.53 -22.20
CA ARG A 390 8.58 11.87 -22.48
C ARG A 390 7.86 12.44 -21.26
N ILE A 391 8.05 13.72 -21.00
CA ILE A 391 7.50 14.40 -19.81
C ILE A 391 6.77 15.67 -20.22
N GLY A 392 5.56 15.85 -19.69
CA GLY A 392 4.77 17.07 -19.89
C GLY A 392 4.30 17.66 -18.58
N LEU A 393 4.40 19.00 -18.45
CA LEU A 393 3.96 19.70 -17.26
C LEU A 393 3.01 20.86 -17.61
N ASN A 394 1.98 21.01 -16.76
CA ASN A 394 1.15 22.20 -16.72
C ASN A 394 0.81 22.55 -15.28
N ALA A 395 0.44 23.81 -15.04
CA ALA A 395 0.04 24.26 -13.73
C ALA A 395 -1.35 24.94 -13.80
N GLY A 396 -2.14 24.75 -12.76
CA GLY A 396 -3.50 25.29 -12.65
C GLY A 396 -4.22 24.78 -11.41
N GLU A 397 -5.51 24.93 -11.39
CA GLU A 397 -6.40 24.50 -10.31
C GLU A 397 -7.11 23.21 -10.75
N PRO A 398 -6.57 22.01 -10.45
CA PRO A 398 -7.27 20.76 -10.74
C PRO A 398 -8.44 20.58 -9.78
N ILE A 399 -9.45 19.88 -10.23
CA ILE A 399 -10.54 19.39 -9.39
C ILE A 399 -10.03 18.11 -8.75
N ALA A 400 -9.91 18.11 -7.42
CA ALA A 400 -9.65 16.88 -6.68
C ALA A 400 -10.99 16.15 -6.51
N GLU A 401 -11.08 14.97 -7.02
CA GLU A 401 -12.17 14.04 -6.74
C GLU A 401 -11.55 12.81 -6.08
N ASP A 402 -12.15 12.38 -4.99
CA ASP A 402 -11.86 11.07 -4.46
C ASP A 402 -12.41 10.06 -5.46
N ASP A 403 -11.50 9.36 -6.16
CA ASP A 403 -11.85 8.21 -6.98
C ASP A 403 -12.61 7.22 -6.08
N PRO A 404 -13.63 6.49 -6.60
CA PRO A 404 -14.26 5.40 -5.88
C PRO A 404 -13.28 4.36 -5.30
N GLU A 405 -12.04 4.35 -5.77
CA GLU A 405 -10.93 3.54 -5.25
C GLU A 405 -10.10 4.24 -4.16
N GLY A 406 -10.51 5.44 -3.70
CA GLY A 406 -9.84 6.17 -2.60
C GLY A 406 -8.46 6.75 -2.93
N ARG A 407 -8.03 6.68 -4.19
CA ARG A 407 -6.89 7.45 -4.68
C ARG A 407 -7.42 8.81 -5.09
N GLY A 408 -7.04 9.86 -4.40
CA GLY A 408 -7.38 11.22 -4.80
C GLY A 408 -6.96 11.44 -6.25
N ASP A 409 -7.88 11.30 -7.19
CA ASP A 409 -7.62 11.62 -8.59
C ASP A 409 -7.76 13.12 -8.81
N LEU A 410 -7.04 13.60 -9.80
CA LEU A 410 -7.12 15.01 -10.20
C LEU A 410 -7.70 15.08 -11.60
N PHE A 411 -8.71 15.92 -11.77
CA PHE A 411 -9.44 16.13 -13.00
C PHE A 411 -9.42 17.61 -13.43
N GLY A 412 -9.97 17.88 -14.58
CA GLY A 412 -10.18 19.22 -15.07
C GLY A 412 -9.20 19.64 -16.17
N THR A 413 -9.39 20.88 -16.63
CA THR A 413 -8.65 21.44 -17.78
C THR A 413 -7.14 21.43 -17.57
N ALA A 414 -6.68 21.73 -16.33
CA ALA A 414 -5.26 21.76 -16.00
C ALA A 414 -4.58 20.38 -16.16
N VAL A 415 -5.27 19.32 -15.76
CA VAL A 415 -4.81 17.93 -15.87
C VAL A 415 -4.80 17.45 -17.33
N ASN A 416 -5.91 17.69 -18.03
CA ASN A 416 -6.04 17.35 -19.45
C ASN A 416 -4.97 18.04 -20.28
N LEU A 417 -4.64 19.29 -19.97
CA LEU A 417 -3.60 20.06 -20.67
C LEU A 417 -2.22 19.43 -20.42
N ALA A 418 -1.87 19.09 -19.19
CA ALA A 418 -0.60 18.42 -18.87
C ALA A 418 -0.44 17.09 -19.62
N ALA A 419 -1.49 16.27 -19.67
CA ALA A 419 -1.51 15.01 -20.41
C ALA A 419 -1.29 15.21 -21.92
N ARG A 420 -1.93 16.24 -22.52
CA ARG A 420 -1.75 16.57 -23.95
C ARG A 420 -0.34 17.07 -24.25
N ILE A 421 0.25 17.86 -23.35
CA ILE A 421 1.64 18.33 -23.46
C ILE A 421 2.60 17.14 -23.43
N ALA A 422 2.43 16.19 -22.51
CA ALA A 422 3.24 14.99 -22.45
C ALA A 422 3.14 14.14 -23.73
N ALA A 423 1.93 14.03 -24.30
CA ALA A 423 1.71 13.28 -25.54
C ALA A 423 2.43 13.90 -26.78
N LEU A 424 2.74 15.19 -26.75
CA LEU A 424 3.49 15.89 -27.81
C LEU A 424 4.99 15.80 -27.65
N ALA A 425 5.47 15.55 -26.44
CA ALA A 425 6.90 15.42 -26.18
C ALA A 425 7.45 14.14 -26.84
N LYS A 426 8.69 14.18 -27.26
CA LYS A 426 9.46 13.02 -27.72
C LYS A 426 10.23 12.42 -26.56
N GLY A 427 10.69 11.20 -26.70
CA GLY A 427 11.57 10.56 -25.73
C GLY A 427 12.78 11.43 -25.41
N GLY A 428 13.02 11.66 -24.11
CA GLY A 428 14.07 12.56 -23.62
C GLY A 428 13.67 14.03 -23.54
N GLU A 429 12.49 14.44 -24.05
CA GLU A 429 12.02 15.82 -23.92
C GLU A 429 11.21 16.06 -22.64
N VAL A 430 11.31 17.30 -22.14
CA VAL A 430 10.44 17.85 -21.09
C VAL A 430 9.75 19.08 -21.65
N LEU A 431 8.45 18.99 -21.89
CA LEU A 431 7.64 20.09 -22.40
C LEU A 431 6.80 20.70 -21.28
N VAL A 432 6.67 22.03 -21.29
CA VAL A 432 5.90 22.77 -20.31
C VAL A 432 5.01 23.81 -20.96
N SER A 433 3.87 24.14 -20.30
CA SER A 433 3.04 25.28 -20.67
C SER A 433 3.72 26.61 -20.30
N ASP A 434 3.27 27.72 -20.90
CA ASP A 434 3.74 29.05 -20.57
C ASP A 434 3.50 29.40 -19.09
N VAL A 435 2.43 28.92 -18.49
CA VAL A 435 2.16 29.09 -17.06
C VAL A 435 3.28 28.52 -16.19
N VAL A 436 3.74 27.30 -16.49
CA VAL A 436 4.86 26.69 -15.74
C VAL A 436 6.13 27.50 -15.94
N ARG A 437 6.45 27.94 -17.16
CA ARG A 437 7.61 28.79 -17.48
C ARG A 437 7.59 30.08 -16.67
N GLN A 438 6.43 30.75 -16.59
CA GLN A 438 6.28 31.99 -15.83
C GLN A 438 6.48 31.78 -14.34
N LEU A 439 5.94 30.71 -13.77
CA LEU A 439 6.06 30.38 -12.34
C LEU A 439 7.50 30.10 -11.89
N VAL A 440 8.37 29.69 -12.81
CA VAL A 440 9.79 29.41 -12.52
C VAL A 440 10.73 30.48 -13.05
N ALA A 441 10.21 31.62 -13.44
CA ALA A 441 11.03 32.73 -13.91
C ALA A 441 12.07 33.15 -12.84
N GLY A 442 13.34 33.31 -13.27
CA GLY A 442 14.45 33.64 -12.36
C GLY A 442 15.01 32.46 -11.54
N LYS A 443 14.54 31.21 -11.75
CA LYS A 443 15.02 30.02 -11.03
C LYS A 443 16.14 29.24 -11.75
N GLY A 444 16.72 29.82 -12.82
CA GLY A 444 17.88 29.22 -13.50
C GLY A 444 17.56 28.14 -14.55
N PHE A 445 16.30 27.91 -14.85
CA PHE A 445 15.90 26.99 -15.94
C PHE A 445 16.03 27.69 -17.29
N LEU A 446 16.52 26.95 -18.29
CA LEU A 446 16.61 27.39 -19.67
C LEU A 446 15.52 26.75 -20.52
N PHE A 447 14.90 27.55 -21.37
CA PHE A 447 13.78 27.13 -22.21
C PHE A 447 14.03 27.42 -23.68
N ALA A 448 13.58 26.51 -24.55
CA ALA A 448 13.42 26.78 -25.97
C ALA A 448 11.93 26.93 -26.27
N ASP A 449 11.58 28.01 -26.97
CA ASP A 449 10.22 28.27 -27.41
C ASP A 449 9.80 27.27 -28.51
N ARG A 450 8.67 26.57 -28.31
CA ARG A 450 8.07 25.64 -29.28
C ARG A 450 6.87 26.25 -30.01
N GLY A 451 6.55 27.52 -29.72
CA GLY A 451 5.45 28.28 -30.34
C GLY A 451 4.08 27.89 -29.80
N ASP A 452 3.08 28.38 -30.51
CA ASP A 452 1.68 28.13 -30.21
C ASP A 452 1.22 26.84 -30.88
N VAL A 453 0.71 25.88 -30.09
CA VAL A 453 0.36 24.53 -30.53
C VAL A 453 -1.12 24.29 -30.32
N ALA A 454 -1.84 23.91 -31.37
CA ALA A 454 -3.23 23.47 -31.26
C ALA A 454 -3.32 22.11 -30.59
N LEU A 455 -4.05 22.04 -29.47
CA LEU A 455 -4.24 20.83 -28.69
C LEU A 455 -5.67 20.31 -28.83
N ARG A 456 -5.83 19.02 -29.09
CA ARG A 456 -7.15 18.41 -29.24
C ARG A 456 -7.98 18.59 -27.97
N GLY A 457 -9.14 19.26 -28.09
CA GLY A 457 -10.07 19.53 -27.00
C GLY A 457 -9.85 20.88 -26.32
N PHE A 458 -8.99 21.75 -26.88
CA PHE A 458 -8.79 23.14 -26.48
C PHE A 458 -9.12 24.05 -27.67
N GLU A 459 -9.86 25.14 -27.40
CA GLU A 459 -10.29 26.08 -28.44
C GLU A 459 -9.12 26.95 -28.90
N ASP A 460 -8.31 27.42 -27.96
CA ASP A 460 -7.16 28.27 -28.22
C ASP A 460 -5.85 27.47 -28.27
N PRO A 461 -4.91 27.86 -29.15
CA PRO A 461 -3.55 27.31 -29.15
C PRO A 461 -2.83 27.60 -27.86
N VAL A 462 -2.05 26.64 -27.38
CA VAL A 462 -1.28 26.75 -26.13
C VAL A 462 0.19 26.94 -26.46
N ARG A 463 0.82 27.98 -25.88
CA ARG A 463 2.25 28.19 -26.06
C ARG A 463 3.04 27.22 -25.20
N LEU A 464 3.96 26.49 -25.84
CA LEU A 464 4.76 25.44 -25.21
C LEU A 464 6.24 25.81 -25.23
N TYR A 465 6.95 25.29 -24.23
CA TYR A 465 8.38 25.44 -24.09
C TYR A 465 9.03 24.09 -23.77
N GLU A 466 10.20 23.86 -24.35
CA GLU A 466 11.06 22.73 -24.00
C GLU A 466 12.08 23.16 -22.95
N VAL A 467 12.21 22.37 -21.89
CA VAL A 467 13.22 22.57 -20.85
C VAL A 467 14.58 22.06 -21.34
N ARG A 468 15.57 22.93 -21.38
CA ARG A 468 16.96 22.58 -21.73
C ARG A 468 17.66 22.03 -20.49
N TRP A 469 17.65 20.73 -20.33
CA TRP A 469 18.19 20.06 -19.15
C TRP A 469 19.56 19.42 -19.35
N ARG A 470 20.01 19.25 -20.64
CA ARG A 470 21.36 18.81 -20.99
C ARG A 470 22.33 19.97 -20.95
N PRO A 471 23.61 19.74 -20.54
CA PRO A 471 24.64 20.75 -20.74
C PRO A 471 24.76 21.13 -22.24
N PHE A 472 25.11 22.37 -22.52
CA PHE A 472 25.36 22.83 -23.88
C PHE A 472 26.54 22.01 -24.46
N ASP A 473 26.28 20.97 -25.21
CA ASP A 473 27.26 20.43 -26.14
C ASP A 473 27.29 21.36 -27.36
N SER A 474 28.52 21.80 -27.74
CA SER A 474 28.76 22.55 -28.95
C SER A 474 28.12 21.87 -30.16
N PRO A 475 27.59 22.60 -31.14
CA PRO A 475 26.87 22.01 -32.27
C PRO A 475 27.76 20.98 -32.95
N SER A 476 27.32 19.74 -33.01
CA SER A 476 27.92 18.71 -33.85
C SER A 476 27.89 19.21 -35.29
N ALA A 477 29.09 19.43 -35.87
CA ALA A 477 29.29 19.75 -37.26
C ALA A 477 28.64 18.66 -38.12
N HIS A 478 27.44 18.92 -38.62
CA HIS A 478 26.95 18.18 -39.77
C HIS A 478 27.89 18.47 -40.94
N ALA A 479 28.70 17.48 -41.23
CA ALA A 479 29.51 17.44 -42.44
C ALA A 479 28.62 17.68 -43.68
N THR A 480 28.72 18.84 -44.24
CA THR A 480 28.35 19.07 -45.62
C THR A 480 29.29 18.22 -46.49
N GLY A 481 28.77 17.06 -46.90
CA GLY A 481 29.34 16.31 -48.01
C GLY A 481 28.92 17.02 -49.28
N ASP A 482 29.78 17.84 -49.79
CA ASP A 482 29.66 18.42 -51.13
C ASP A 482 30.26 17.47 -52.14
N SER A 483 29.54 17.35 -53.20
CA SER A 483 29.81 16.60 -54.41
C SER A 483 31.03 17.14 -55.14
N GLY A 484 31.87 16.25 -55.59
CA GLY A 484 32.88 16.43 -56.62
C GLY A 484 33.10 15.12 -57.34
#